data_831919cc82708f76d8f72e1f76be4d61
#
_entry.id   831919cc82708f76d8f72e1f76be4d61
#
_cell.length_a   1.000
_cell.length_b   1.000
_cell.length_c   1.000
_cell.angle_alpha   90.00
_cell.angle_beta   90.00
_cell.angle_gamma   90.00
#
_symmetry.space_group_name_H-M   'P 1'
#
loop_
_entity.id
_entity.type
_entity.pdbx_description
1 polymer ?
#
loop_
_entity_poly.entity_id
_entity_poly.type
_entity_poly.pdbx_seq_one_letter_code
_entity_poly.pdbx_strand_id
1 'polypeptide(L)'
;MLIFDNVSVKRSGRSLFEPISFALKPGQVFTIQGPSGLGKSTLLQALIQPEDSVELSGQVTMDGRAMDPIERLAPYSQTVFQDPLLFAHLSIGANIALSLNRYDQAQRTARIKALLEQLGLAGMIAGDPFQLSRGQMMRVSVARALAPHPQVILLDEPFSALDALTRQQVQSALFDQIKADGGYGILVTHHSEDRPPDGECVCLTPFSSGG
;
A
#
# COMPACT_ATOMS: atom_id res chain seq x y z
N MET A 1 -2.52 -11.75 -13.01
CA MET A 1 -1.97 -10.49 -13.54
C MET A 1 -2.90 -9.36 -13.20
N LEU A 2 -2.40 -8.24 -12.66
CA LEU A 2 -3.16 -7.03 -12.37
C LEU A 2 -2.86 -6.00 -13.47
N ILE A 3 -3.91 -5.53 -14.16
CA ILE A 3 -3.78 -4.64 -15.33
C ILE A 3 -4.58 -3.36 -15.06
N PHE A 4 -3.95 -2.24 -15.34
CA PHE A 4 -4.55 -0.90 -15.38
C PHE A 4 -4.57 -0.45 -16.84
N ASP A 5 -5.73 -0.12 -17.37
CA ASP A 5 -5.89 0.33 -18.77
C ASP A 5 -6.58 1.70 -18.79
N ASN A 6 -5.84 2.69 -19.31
CA ASN A 6 -6.26 4.09 -19.41
C ASN A 6 -6.84 4.66 -18.10
N VAL A 7 -6.23 4.31 -16.97
CA VAL A 7 -6.71 4.74 -15.66
C VAL A 7 -6.35 6.19 -15.41
N SER A 8 -7.35 6.98 -15.07
CA SER A 8 -7.22 8.39 -14.70
C SER A 8 -8.14 8.77 -13.55
N VAL A 9 -7.81 9.84 -12.86
CA VAL A 9 -8.60 10.35 -11.74
C VAL A 9 -8.96 11.81 -11.98
N LYS A 10 -10.24 12.13 -11.77
CA LYS A 10 -10.73 13.50 -11.69
C LYS A 10 -11.13 13.81 -10.25
N ARG A 11 -10.90 15.03 -9.84
CA ARG A 11 -11.39 15.57 -8.57
C ARG A 11 -12.16 16.85 -8.84
N SER A 12 -13.43 16.87 -8.41
CA SER A 12 -14.34 18.00 -8.68
C SER A 12 -14.38 18.38 -10.17
N GLY A 13 -14.47 17.39 -11.06
CA GLY A 13 -14.53 17.57 -12.51
C GLY A 13 -13.19 17.89 -13.21
N ARG A 14 -12.08 18.04 -12.46
CA ARG A 14 -10.76 18.33 -13.04
C ARG A 14 -9.89 17.07 -13.07
N SER A 15 -9.35 16.73 -14.23
CA SER A 15 -8.37 15.66 -14.37
C SER A 15 -7.08 16.03 -13.61
N LEU A 16 -6.55 15.09 -12.82
CA LEU A 16 -5.36 15.32 -12.01
C LEU A 16 -4.08 15.04 -12.80
N PHE A 17 -4.09 14.00 -13.62
CA PHE A 17 -2.94 13.56 -14.43
C PHE A 17 -3.41 12.88 -15.71
N GLU A 18 -2.51 12.74 -16.68
CA GLU A 18 -2.76 12.01 -17.93
C GLU A 18 -3.02 10.53 -17.64
N PRO A 19 -3.94 9.86 -18.37
CA PRO A 19 -4.25 8.45 -18.16
C PRO A 19 -3.01 7.56 -18.19
N ILE A 20 -2.96 6.59 -17.30
CA ILE A 20 -1.86 5.64 -17.18
C ILE A 20 -2.31 4.22 -17.50
N SER A 21 -1.43 3.45 -18.15
CA SER A 21 -1.64 2.03 -18.43
C SER A 21 -0.39 1.26 -18.02
N PHE A 22 -0.57 0.18 -17.26
CA PHE A 22 0.51 -0.72 -16.85
C PHE A 22 -0.04 -2.08 -16.43
N ALA A 23 0.84 -3.07 -16.31
CA ALA A 23 0.47 -4.39 -15.86
C ALA A 23 1.51 -4.97 -14.90
N LEU A 24 1.06 -5.70 -13.87
CA LEU A 24 1.90 -6.39 -12.90
C LEU A 24 1.69 -7.90 -13.02
N LYS A 25 2.79 -8.64 -12.90
CA LYS A 25 2.76 -10.08 -12.65
C LYS A 25 2.66 -10.34 -11.15
N PRO A 26 2.18 -11.53 -10.73
CA PRO A 26 2.23 -11.92 -9.32
C PRO A 26 3.63 -11.76 -8.73
N GLY A 27 3.73 -11.25 -7.52
CA GLY A 27 4.98 -10.99 -6.82
C GLY A 27 5.69 -9.69 -7.20
N GLN A 28 5.12 -8.87 -8.09
CA GLN A 28 5.72 -7.60 -8.50
C GLN A 28 5.16 -6.40 -7.73
N VAL A 29 6.01 -5.38 -7.63
CA VAL A 29 5.64 -4.05 -7.14
C VAL A 29 5.84 -3.04 -8.26
N PHE A 30 4.78 -2.32 -8.61
CA PHE A 30 4.81 -1.21 -9.58
C PHE A 30 4.88 0.12 -8.85
N THR A 31 5.74 1.01 -9.31
CA THR A 31 5.94 2.31 -8.68
C THR A 31 5.30 3.43 -9.49
N ILE A 32 4.49 4.25 -8.82
CA ILE A 32 3.89 5.47 -9.38
C ILE A 32 4.60 6.67 -8.75
N GLN A 33 5.33 7.40 -9.56
CA GLN A 33 6.07 8.59 -9.14
C GLN A 33 5.40 9.86 -9.65
N GLY A 34 5.76 10.99 -9.07
CA GLY A 34 5.31 12.31 -9.53
C GLY A 34 5.38 13.36 -8.43
N PRO A 35 5.24 14.64 -8.76
CA PRO A 35 5.25 15.73 -7.81
C PRO A 35 4.22 15.58 -6.70
N SER A 36 4.49 16.16 -5.53
CA SER A 36 3.51 16.24 -4.45
C SER A 36 2.26 17.00 -4.93
N GLY A 37 1.08 16.56 -4.47
CA GLY A 37 -0.20 17.18 -4.85
C GLY A 37 -0.76 16.76 -6.22
N LEU A 38 -0.06 15.93 -7.01
CA LEU A 38 -0.54 15.51 -8.33
C LEU A 38 -1.65 14.42 -8.29
N GLY A 39 -2.11 14.02 -7.11
CA GLY A 39 -3.21 13.07 -7.00
C GLY A 39 -2.80 11.60 -6.84
N LYS A 40 -1.53 11.32 -6.50
CA LYS A 40 -1.05 9.94 -6.28
C LYS A 40 -1.83 9.22 -5.17
N SER A 41 -1.94 9.82 -3.99
CA SER A 41 -2.74 9.29 -2.88
C SER A 41 -4.23 9.23 -3.22
N THR A 42 -4.74 10.20 -4.00
CA THR A 42 -6.12 10.21 -4.49
C THR A 42 -6.38 9.02 -5.42
N LEU A 43 -5.40 8.64 -6.26
CA LEU A 43 -5.51 7.43 -7.08
C LEU A 43 -5.60 6.18 -6.20
N LEU A 44 -4.70 6.01 -5.22
CA LEU A 44 -4.77 4.84 -4.32
C LEU A 44 -6.11 4.78 -3.57
N GLN A 45 -6.58 5.90 -3.06
CA GLN A 45 -7.87 5.97 -2.38
C GLN A 45 -9.02 5.64 -3.33
N ALA A 46 -9.01 6.18 -4.55
CA ALA A 46 -10.02 5.89 -5.56
C ALA A 46 -10.04 4.41 -5.99
N LEU A 47 -8.95 3.66 -5.84
CA LEU A 47 -8.89 2.24 -6.13
C LEU A 47 -9.57 1.36 -5.06
N ILE A 48 -9.83 1.88 -3.87
CA ILE A 48 -10.43 1.12 -2.76
C ILE A 48 -11.80 1.63 -2.34
N GLN A 49 -12.08 2.91 -2.52
CA GLN A 49 -13.31 3.50 -2.05
C GLN A 49 -13.81 4.58 -3.01
N PRO A 50 -15.08 4.52 -3.44
CA PRO A 50 -15.73 5.63 -4.13
C PRO A 50 -15.82 6.85 -3.20
N GLU A 51 -15.60 8.03 -3.76
CA GLU A 51 -15.80 9.33 -3.11
C GLU A 51 -16.56 10.23 -4.08
N ASP A 52 -17.59 10.94 -3.62
CA ASP A 52 -18.47 11.77 -4.48
C ASP A 52 -17.71 12.82 -5.30
N SER A 53 -16.61 13.32 -4.76
CA SER A 53 -15.77 14.32 -5.42
C SER A 53 -14.70 13.73 -6.34
N VAL A 54 -14.53 12.40 -6.37
CA VAL A 54 -13.43 11.70 -7.06
C VAL A 54 -14.00 10.67 -8.05
N GLU A 55 -13.72 10.89 -9.32
CA GLU A 55 -14.08 9.98 -10.40
C GLU A 55 -12.84 9.19 -10.84
N LEU A 56 -12.95 7.86 -10.79
CA LEU A 56 -11.96 6.95 -11.40
C LEU A 56 -12.48 6.53 -12.77
N SER A 57 -11.69 6.73 -13.81
CA SER A 57 -11.96 6.32 -15.18
C SER A 57 -10.93 5.30 -15.66
N GLY A 58 -11.24 4.58 -16.75
CA GLY A 58 -10.43 3.48 -17.25
C GLY A 58 -10.87 2.15 -16.65
N GLN A 59 -10.07 1.11 -16.86
CA GLN A 59 -10.38 -0.24 -16.43
C GLN A 59 -9.26 -0.85 -15.57
N VAL A 60 -9.63 -1.51 -14.47
CA VAL A 60 -8.72 -2.32 -13.68
C VAL A 60 -9.18 -3.77 -13.78
N THR A 61 -8.25 -4.66 -14.14
CA THR A 61 -8.53 -6.10 -14.30
C THR A 61 -7.55 -6.89 -13.44
N MET A 62 -8.04 -7.81 -12.63
CA MET A 62 -7.21 -8.72 -11.83
C MET A 62 -7.52 -10.18 -12.21
N ASP A 63 -6.49 -10.91 -12.61
CA ASP A 63 -6.55 -12.32 -13.01
C ASP A 63 -7.65 -12.62 -14.06
N GLY A 64 -7.78 -11.71 -15.03
CA GLY A 64 -8.75 -11.82 -16.14
C GLY A 64 -10.17 -11.36 -15.80
N ARG A 65 -10.41 -10.85 -14.58
CA ARG A 65 -11.71 -10.32 -14.17
C ARG A 65 -11.65 -8.81 -14.03
N ALA A 66 -12.57 -8.10 -14.65
CA ALA A 66 -12.74 -6.67 -14.41
C ALA A 66 -13.17 -6.42 -12.96
N MET A 67 -12.56 -5.42 -12.33
CA MET A 67 -12.94 -5.03 -10.98
C MET A 67 -14.28 -4.30 -11.00
N ASP A 68 -15.10 -4.61 -10.01
CA ASP A 68 -16.39 -3.93 -9.83
C ASP A 68 -16.17 -2.42 -9.62
N PRO A 69 -16.92 -1.54 -10.29
CA PRO A 69 -16.75 -0.10 -10.16
C PRO A 69 -17.00 0.46 -8.75
N ILE A 70 -17.77 -0.24 -7.92
CA ILE A 70 -18.10 0.17 -6.54
C ILE A 70 -17.11 -0.45 -5.55
N GLU A 71 -16.92 -1.77 -5.58
CA GLU A 71 -16.05 -2.48 -4.64
C GLU A 71 -14.57 -2.30 -4.97
N ARG A 72 -14.26 -2.16 -6.28
CA ARG A 72 -12.90 -1.94 -6.78
C ARG A 72 -11.91 -2.95 -6.19
N LEU A 73 -10.76 -2.49 -5.67
CA LEU A 73 -9.75 -3.35 -5.03
C LEU A 73 -9.98 -3.57 -3.53
N ALA A 74 -10.96 -2.90 -2.90
CA ALA A 74 -11.16 -2.96 -1.44
C ALA A 74 -11.22 -4.39 -0.88
N PRO A 75 -11.96 -5.36 -1.47
CA PRO A 75 -12.06 -6.70 -0.91
C PRO A 75 -10.74 -7.50 -0.96
N TYR A 76 -9.81 -7.09 -1.80
CA TYR A 76 -8.57 -7.81 -2.12
C TYR A 76 -7.34 -7.13 -1.56
N SER A 77 -7.46 -5.90 -1.06
CA SER A 77 -6.32 -5.05 -0.73
C SER A 77 -6.16 -4.74 0.74
N GLN A 78 -4.92 -4.41 1.08
CA GLN A 78 -4.56 -3.69 2.30
C GLN A 78 -3.78 -2.45 1.94
N THR A 79 -3.92 -1.39 2.75
CA THR A 79 -3.27 -0.11 2.48
C THR A 79 -2.34 0.27 3.63
N VAL A 80 -1.13 0.69 3.29
CA VAL A 80 -0.22 1.42 4.18
C VAL A 80 -0.31 2.87 3.78
N PHE A 81 -0.87 3.70 4.65
CA PHE A 81 -0.98 5.14 4.45
C PHE A 81 0.29 5.87 4.89
N GLN A 82 0.49 7.08 4.40
CA GLN A 82 1.59 7.96 4.81
C GLN A 82 1.58 8.25 6.33
N ASP A 83 0.38 8.34 6.93
CA ASP A 83 0.18 8.30 8.37
C ASP A 83 -0.12 6.86 8.82
N PRO A 84 0.57 6.32 9.84
CA PRO A 84 0.43 4.91 10.24
C PRO A 84 -0.97 4.52 10.72
N LEU A 85 -1.81 5.46 11.14
CA LEU A 85 -3.20 5.27 11.58
C LEU A 85 -3.36 4.11 12.57
N LEU A 86 -2.53 4.07 13.62
CA LEU A 86 -2.63 3.08 14.69
C LEU A 86 -3.71 3.50 15.70
N PHE A 87 -4.45 2.51 16.19
CA PHE A 87 -5.41 2.70 17.26
C PHE A 87 -4.68 2.81 18.59
N ALA A 88 -4.71 3.96 19.18
CA ALA A 88 -3.98 4.32 20.38
C ALA A 88 -4.39 3.53 21.63
N HIS A 89 -5.64 3.07 21.69
CA HIS A 89 -6.21 2.29 22.80
C HIS A 89 -5.94 0.78 22.68
N LEU A 90 -5.26 0.35 21.62
CA LEU A 90 -4.91 -1.04 21.35
C LEU A 90 -3.39 -1.24 21.50
N SER A 91 -2.95 -2.40 21.98
CA SER A 91 -1.53 -2.77 21.92
C SER A 91 -1.05 -2.90 20.47
N ILE A 92 0.27 -2.93 20.26
CA ILE A 92 0.88 -3.15 18.93
C ILE A 92 0.34 -4.44 18.31
N GLY A 93 0.34 -5.55 19.06
CA GLY A 93 -0.18 -6.82 18.57
C GLY A 93 -1.68 -6.77 18.27
N ALA A 94 -2.47 -6.05 19.06
CA ALA A 94 -3.90 -5.87 18.82
C ALA A 94 -4.18 -5.03 17.56
N ASN A 95 -3.38 -4.00 17.28
CA ASN A 95 -3.45 -3.24 16.03
C ASN A 95 -3.24 -4.14 14.79
N ILE A 96 -2.26 -5.05 14.84
CA ILE A 96 -2.01 -5.99 13.74
C ILE A 96 -3.12 -7.04 13.66
N ALA A 97 -3.63 -7.51 14.80
CA ALA A 97 -4.67 -8.53 14.86
C ALA A 97 -5.99 -8.11 14.21
N LEU A 98 -6.28 -6.81 14.05
CA LEU A 98 -7.49 -6.30 13.40
C LEU A 98 -7.68 -6.84 11.97
N SER A 99 -6.60 -7.11 11.27
CA SER A 99 -6.63 -7.66 9.91
C SER A 99 -6.69 -9.20 9.85
N LEU A 100 -6.61 -9.90 11.00
CA LEU A 100 -6.47 -11.36 11.09
C LEU A 100 -7.76 -12.09 11.51
N ASN A 101 -8.91 -11.63 11.09
CA ASN A 101 -10.22 -12.18 11.54
C ASN A 101 -10.44 -13.65 11.18
N ARG A 102 -9.73 -14.19 10.16
CA ARG A 102 -9.87 -15.57 9.68
C ARG A 102 -8.96 -16.57 10.39
N TYR A 103 -8.08 -16.11 11.29
CA TYR A 103 -7.09 -16.94 11.98
C TYR A 103 -7.54 -17.24 13.41
N ASP A 104 -7.18 -18.40 13.93
CA ASP A 104 -7.32 -18.69 15.36
C ASP A 104 -6.29 -17.91 16.20
N GLN A 105 -6.45 -17.95 17.52
CA GLN A 105 -5.61 -17.15 18.44
C GLN A 105 -4.12 -17.55 18.38
N ALA A 106 -3.81 -18.83 18.22
CA ALA A 106 -2.43 -19.30 18.16
C ALA A 106 -1.76 -18.87 16.85
N GLN A 107 -2.45 -19.04 15.73
CA GLN A 107 -2.02 -18.60 14.41
C GLN A 107 -1.80 -17.09 14.36
N ARG A 108 -2.75 -16.29 14.90
CA ARG A 108 -2.61 -14.82 14.99
C ARG A 108 -1.33 -14.45 15.75
N THR A 109 -1.14 -15.03 16.92
CA THR A 109 0.02 -14.71 17.76
C THR A 109 1.34 -15.07 17.07
N ALA A 110 1.42 -16.25 16.45
CA ALA A 110 2.60 -16.68 15.71
C ALA A 110 2.90 -15.75 14.52
N ARG A 111 1.89 -15.41 13.71
CA ARG A 111 2.03 -14.51 12.55
C ARG A 111 2.47 -13.12 12.97
N ILE A 112 1.87 -12.55 14.03
CA ILE A 112 2.24 -11.22 14.54
C ILE A 112 3.68 -11.21 15.03
N LYS A 113 4.11 -12.22 15.79
CA LYS A 113 5.49 -12.31 16.28
C LYS A 113 6.49 -12.39 15.12
N ALA A 114 6.24 -13.22 14.12
CA ALA A 114 7.11 -13.36 12.95
C ALA A 114 7.25 -12.03 12.18
N LEU A 115 6.14 -11.32 11.94
CA LEU A 115 6.17 -10.02 11.27
C LEU A 115 6.90 -8.95 12.08
N LEU A 116 6.66 -8.89 13.40
CA LEU A 116 7.36 -7.94 14.27
C LEU A 116 8.87 -8.22 14.30
N GLU A 117 9.29 -9.48 14.33
CA GLU A 117 10.70 -9.87 14.25
C GLU A 117 11.31 -9.46 12.91
N GLN A 118 10.67 -9.80 11.80
CA GLN A 118 11.08 -9.46 10.43
C GLN A 118 11.24 -7.93 10.22
N LEU A 119 10.40 -7.14 10.88
CA LEU A 119 10.42 -5.68 10.80
C LEU A 119 11.24 -5.01 11.91
N GLY A 120 12.06 -5.75 12.67
CA GLY A 120 12.93 -5.21 13.72
C GLY A 120 12.19 -4.66 14.94
N LEU A 121 11.02 -5.24 15.26
CA LEU A 121 10.18 -4.89 16.42
C LEU A 121 9.94 -6.11 17.32
N ALA A 122 10.90 -7.04 17.36
CA ALA A 122 10.82 -8.25 18.17
C ALA A 122 10.49 -7.93 19.66
N GLY A 123 9.61 -8.73 20.26
CA GLY A 123 9.22 -8.56 21.68
C GLY A 123 8.19 -7.46 21.95
N MET A 124 7.83 -6.62 20.96
CA MET A 124 6.97 -5.44 21.18
C MET A 124 5.46 -5.73 21.06
N ILE A 125 5.04 -6.99 21.00
CA ILE A 125 3.63 -7.36 20.76
C ILE A 125 2.65 -6.76 21.78
N ALA A 126 3.04 -6.66 23.07
CA ALA A 126 2.23 -6.06 24.13
C ALA A 126 2.47 -4.55 24.32
N GLY A 127 3.36 -3.95 23.51
CA GLY A 127 3.75 -2.55 23.64
C GLY A 127 2.62 -1.57 23.34
N ASP A 128 2.80 -0.35 23.84
CA ASP A 128 1.91 0.77 23.63
C ASP A 128 2.33 1.54 22.37
N PRO A 129 1.44 1.76 21.39
CA PRO A 129 1.73 2.55 20.19
C PRO A 129 2.20 3.99 20.47
N PHE A 130 1.76 4.61 21.56
CA PHE A 130 2.20 5.97 21.93
C PHE A 130 3.69 6.07 22.32
N GLN A 131 4.32 4.96 22.68
CA GLN A 131 5.74 4.92 23.02
C GLN A 131 6.64 4.71 21.80
N LEU A 132 6.05 4.52 20.62
CA LEU A 132 6.77 4.28 19.38
C LEU A 132 7.23 5.58 18.73
N SER A 133 8.42 5.56 18.13
CA SER A 133 8.81 6.57 17.15
C SER A 133 7.91 6.48 15.90
N ARG A 134 7.84 7.55 15.10
CA ARG A 134 7.06 7.54 13.85
C ARG A 134 7.49 6.41 12.91
N GLY A 135 8.79 6.13 12.81
CA GLY A 135 9.30 5.01 12.03
C GLY A 135 8.89 3.64 12.57
N GLN A 136 8.83 3.48 13.90
CA GLN A 136 8.32 2.25 14.52
C GLN A 136 6.81 2.09 14.27
N MET A 137 6.03 3.16 14.40
CA MET A 137 4.60 3.15 14.06
C MET A 137 4.36 2.75 12.61
N MET A 138 5.18 3.27 11.67
CA MET A 138 5.09 2.90 10.26
C MET A 138 5.36 1.39 10.06
N ARG A 139 6.38 0.83 10.72
CA ARG A 139 6.67 -0.60 10.64
C ARG A 139 5.52 -1.48 11.20
N VAL A 140 4.83 -1.03 12.25
CA VAL A 140 3.61 -1.68 12.73
C VAL A 140 2.48 -1.61 11.71
N SER A 141 2.30 -0.47 11.02
CA SER A 141 1.33 -0.32 9.94
C SER A 141 1.63 -1.26 8.76
N VAL A 142 2.90 -1.40 8.38
CA VAL A 142 3.35 -2.39 7.38
C VAL A 142 3.04 -3.82 7.85
N ALA A 143 3.36 -4.17 9.11
CA ALA A 143 3.02 -5.48 9.68
C ALA A 143 1.51 -5.76 9.60
N ARG A 144 0.67 -4.79 9.95
CA ARG A 144 -0.79 -4.89 9.88
C ARG A 144 -1.28 -5.17 8.45
N ALA A 145 -0.70 -4.50 7.47
CA ALA A 145 -1.05 -4.67 6.07
C ALA A 145 -0.61 -6.04 5.51
N LEU A 146 0.58 -6.53 5.89
CA LEU A 146 1.11 -7.82 5.46
C LEU A 146 0.45 -9.02 6.16
N ALA A 147 -0.12 -8.81 7.35
CA ALA A 147 -0.59 -9.91 8.21
C ALA A 147 -1.61 -10.84 7.54
N PRO A 148 -2.64 -10.36 6.80
CA PRO A 148 -3.67 -11.22 6.21
C PRO A 148 -3.28 -11.86 4.87
N HIS A 149 -2.03 -11.73 4.39
CA HIS A 149 -1.60 -12.14 3.05
C HIS A 149 -2.50 -11.58 1.95
N PRO A 150 -2.60 -10.25 1.79
CA PRO A 150 -3.50 -9.64 0.83
C PRO A 150 -3.08 -9.92 -0.61
N GLN A 151 -4.05 -9.98 -1.53
CA GLN A 151 -3.75 -10.10 -2.95
C GLN A 151 -3.13 -8.82 -3.51
N VAL A 152 -3.52 -7.65 -2.98
CA VAL A 152 -2.99 -6.35 -3.39
C VAL A 152 -2.55 -5.56 -2.17
N ILE A 153 -1.37 -4.94 -2.22
CA ILE A 153 -0.91 -3.98 -1.22
C ILE A 153 -0.76 -2.61 -1.88
N LEU A 154 -1.45 -1.63 -1.33
CA LEU A 154 -1.36 -0.23 -1.73
C LEU A 154 -0.47 0.52 -0.73
N LEU A 155 0.54 1.20 -1.22
CA LEU A 155 1.62 1.78 -0.44
C LEU A 155 1.70 3.29 -0.74
N ASP A 156 1.23 4.12 0.18
CA ASP A 156 1.25 5.59 0.06
C ASP A 156 2.41 6.16 0.88
N GLU A 157 3.54 6.43 0.24
CA GLU A 157 4.77 6.96 0.83
C GLU A 157 5.22 6.25 2.13
N PRO A 158 5.24 4.90 2.17
CA PRO A 158 5.39 4.12 3.41
C PRO A 158 6.76 4.25 4.06
N PHE A 159 7.75 4.76 3.33
CA PHE A 159 9.14 4.84 3.81
C PHE A 159 9.58 6.26 4.16
N SER A 160 8.71 7.27 3.96
CA SER A 160 9.07 8.69 4.15
C SER A 160 9.52 9.05 5.57
N ALA A 161 9.05 8.31 6.59
CA ALA A 161 9.38 8.55 8.00
C ALA A 161 10.58 7.71 8.51
N LEU A 162 11.24 6.94 7.63
CA LEU A 162 12.32 6.02 8.00
C LEU A 162 13.70 6.60 7.67
N ASP A 163 14.67 6.35 8.55
CA ASP A 163 16.08 6.56 8.22
C ASP A 163 16.54 5.57 7.14
N ALA A 164 17.68 5.85 6.49
CA ALA A 164 18.11 5.10 5.32
C ALA A 164 18.32 3.59 5.59
N LEU A 165 18.89 3.23 6.75
CA LEU A 165 19.13 1.82 7.09
C LEU A 165 17.83 1.08 7.37
N THR A 166 16.97 1.66 8.20
CA THR A 166 15.63 1.10 8.50
C THR A 166 14.77 1.01 7.25
N ARG A 167 14.84 2.01 6.36
CA ARG A 167 14.15 2.02 5.07
C ARG A 167 14.51 0.79 4.25
N GLN A 168 15.80 0.51 4.03
CA GLN A 168 16.25 -0.65 3.27
C GLN A 168 15.75 -1.98 3.88
N GLN A 169 15.81 -2.11 5.20
CA GLN A 169 15.33 -3.33 5.89
C GLN A 169 13.81 -3.54 5.69
N VAL A 170 13.03 -2.48 5.84
CA VAL A 170 11.56 -2.56 5.68
C VAL A 170 11.17 -2.79 4.22
N GLN A 171 11.86 -2.15 3.27
CA GLN A 171 11.67 -2.37 1.83
C GLN A 171 11.94 -3.83 1.47
N SER A 172 13.09 -4.39 1.86
CA SER A 172 13.41 -5.79 1.59
C SER A 172 12.33 -6.72 2.18
N ALA A 173 12.01 -6.56 3.46
CA ALA A 173 11.02 -7.39 4.12
C ALA A 173 9.64 -7.32 3.44
N LEU A 174 9.22 -6.12 3.05
CA LEU A 174 7.93 -5.89 2.38
C LEU A 174 7.90 -6.50 0.98
N PHE A 175 8.91 -6.22 0.15
CA PHE A 175 8.94 -6.69 -1.24
C PHE A 175 9.16 -8.20 -1.31
N ASP A 176 10.00 -8.78 -0.44
CA ASP A 176 10.21 -10.21 -0.33
C ASP A 176 8.91 -10.94 0.08
N GLN A 177 8.13 -10.34 1.01
CA GLN A 177 6.84 -10.90 1.41
C GLN A 177 5.81 -10.83 0.28
N ILE A 178 5.69 -9.70 -0.45
CA ILE A 178 4.80 -9.58 -1.61
C ILE A 178 5.16 -10.63 -2.67
N LYS A 179 6.45 -10.82 -2.92
CA LYS A 179 6.95 -11.82 -3.87
C LYS A 179 6.64 -13.25 -3.41
N ALA A 180 6.87 -13.56 -2.16
CA ALA A 180 6.60 -14.88 -1.58
C ALA A 180 5.11 -15.24 -1.59
N ASP A 181 4.24 -14.26 -1.33
CA ASP A 181 2.79 -14.44 -1.33
C ASP A 181 2.19 -14.45 -2.77
N GLY A 182 2.97 -14.08 -3.79
CA GLY A 182 2.48 -13.92 -5.16
C GLY A 182 1.47 -12.78 -5.30
N GLY A 183 1.48 -11.82 -4.37
CA GLY A 183 0.60 -10.65 -4.38
C GLY A 183 1.06 -9.58 -5.36
N TYR A 184 0.32 -8.48 -5.42
CA TYR A 184 0.61 -7.30 -6.23
C TYR A 184 0.88 -6.10 -5.33
N GLY A 185 1.96 -5.35 -5.58
CA GLY A 185 2.25 -4.10 -4.87
C GLY A 185 2.05 -2.88 -5.78
N ILE A 186 1.39 -1.84 -5.28
CA ILE A 186 1.35 -0.52 -5.93
C ILE A 186 1.95 0.48 -4.96
N LEU A 187 3.12 0.99 -5.30
CA LEU A 187 3.86 1.95 -4.49
C LEU A 187 3.74 3.35 -5.07
N VAL A 188 3.25 4.26 -4.28
CA VAL A 188 3.28 5.69 -4.56
C VAL A 188 4.41 6.32 -3.76
N THR A 189 5.31 7.02 -4.42
CA THR A 189 6.41 7.74 -3.78
C THR A 189 6.91 8.88 -4.66
N HIS A 190 7.58 9.84 -4.05
CA HIS A 190 8.35 10.86 -4.77
C HIS A 190 9.88 10.61 -4.67
N HIS A 191 10.29 9.55 -3.95
CA HIS A 191 11.67 9.15 -3.77
C HIS A 191 12.06 8.02 -4.72
N SER A 192 13.11 8.19 -5.52
CA SER A 192 13.57 7.16 -6.45
C SER A 192 14.16 5.94 -5.76
N GLU A 193 14.73 6.13 -4.58
CA GLU A 193 15.32 5.08 -3.73
C GLU A 193 14.28 4.13 -3.11
N ASP A 194 12.99 4.47 -3.16
CA ASP A 194 11.93 3.61 -2.65
C ASP A 194 11.55 2.50 -3.64
N ARG A 195 11.99 2.60 -4.88
CA ARG A 195 11.64 1.63 -5.93
C ARG A 195 12.31 0.27 -5.69
N PRO A 196 11.59 -0.84 -5.94
CA PRO A 196 12.26 -2.14 -6.04
C PRO A 196 13.34 -2.11 -7.14
N PRO A 197 14.47 -2.81 -6.97
CA PRO A 197 15.57 -2.81 -7.95
C PRO A 197 15.13 -3.18 -9.37
N ASP A 198 14.24 -4.16 -9.50
CA ASP A 198 13.72 -4.64 -10.78
C ASP A 198 12.27 -4.16 -11.03
N GLY A 199 11.79 -3.17 -10.27
CA GLY A 199 10.42 -2.68 -10.34
C GLY A 199 10.20 -1.72 -11.51
N GLU A 200 9.13 -1.94 -12.25
CA GLU A 200 8.66 -0.99 -13.25
C GLU A 200 8.07 0.26 -12.60
N CYS A 201 8.13 1.39 -13.30
CA CYS A 201 7.56 2.63 -12.80
C CYS A 201 6.95 3.49 -13.91
N VAL A 202 5.99 4.31 -13.51
CA VAL A 202 5.46 5.41 -14.29
C VAL A 202 5.64 6.72 -13.54
N CYS A 203 6.00 7.77 -14.25
CA CYS A 203 5.97 9.12 -13.70
C CYS A 203 4.68 9.79 -14.14
N LEU A 204 3.83 10.19 -13.19
CA LEU A 204 2.60 10.90 -13.50
C LEU A 204 2.93 12.27 -14.13
N THR A 205 2.29 12.53 -15.24
CA THR A 205 2.35 13.83 -15.94
C THR A 205 1.09 14.62 -15.61
N PRO A 206 1.20 15.90 -15.22
CA PRO A 206 0.03 16.75 -15.00
C PRO A 206 -0.85 16.76 -16.25
N PHE A 207 -2.16 16.73 -16.03
CA PHE A 207 -3.11 16.83 -17.15
C PHE A 207 -2.94 18.20 -17.84
N SER A 208 -2.54 18.17 -19.12
CA SER A 208 -2.48 19.36 -19.95
C SER A 208 -3.85 19.55 -20.62
N SER A 209 -4.66 20.48 -20.10
CA SER A 209 -5.80 20.97 -20.86
C SER A 209 -5.24 21.61 -22.14
N GLY A 210 -5.34 20.91 -23.26
CA GLY A 210 -5.02 21.47 -24.56
C GLY A 210 -5.76 22.80 -24.73
N GLY A 211 -4.99 23.85 -25.04
CA GLY A 211 -5.48 25.19 -25.27
C GLY A 211 -6.43 25.29 -26.47
#